data_60ed644242a6dc1ff6e5a07ecc131cd9
#
_entry.id   60ed644242a6dc1ff6e5a07ecc131cd9
#
_cell.length_a   1.000
_cell.length_b   1.000
_cell.length_c   1.000
_cell.angle_alpha   90.00
_cell.angle_beta   90.00
_cell.angle_gamma   90.00
#
_symmetry.space_group_name_H-M   'P 1'
#
loop_
_entity.id
_entity.type
_entity.pdbx_description
1 polymer ?
#
loop_
_entity_poly.entity_id
_entity_poly.type
_entity_poly.pdbx_seq_one_letter_code
_entity_poly.pdbx_strand_id
1 'polypeptide(L)'
;MAETPYEREAGYAERYRDRRFQSGHGPLTDRRERAALRSLLRAARWSDGPWLDAPSGAGRLSDELPGPTVRLDRDAGMLRAAGPERPRVCGSVHALPFADGVFAGLLCHRLLQHIPTAVERIDILRELARVCRGPIVVSFFDAHSLQHARRLLRRAVGKKRSGRAAVGRGAFLRELRAAGLRPLAVRALRRFIAEQTLVLCERLPVD
;
A
#
# COMPACT_ATOMS: atom_id res chain seq x y z
N MET A 1 9.19 13.51 -21.63
CA MET A 1 8.34 12.42 -21.07
C MET A 1 9.26 11.25 -20.77
N ALA A 2 9.58 11.01 -19.51
CA ALA A 2 10.44 9.91 -19.12
C ALA A 2 9.65 8.60 -19.26
N GLU A 3 10.10 7.72 -20.15
CA GLU A 3 9.59 6.36 -20.27
C GLU A 3 9.74 5.64 -18.94
N THR A 4 8.65 5.14 -18.44
CA THR A 4 8.59 4.41 -17.18
C THR A 4 9.13 3.00 -17.40
N PRO A 5 10.18 2.54 -16.69
CA PRO A 5 10.74 1.18 -16.84
C PRO A 5 9.84 0.15 -16.12
N TYR A 6 8.60 -0.01 -16.57
CA TYR A 6 7.64 -0.94 -15.97
C TYR A 6 6.94 -1.84 -16.97
N GLU A 7 7.47 -1.99 -18.17
CA GLU A 7 7.17 -3.17 -18.97
C GLU A 7 7.87 -4.37 -18.34
N ARG A 8 7.11 -5.09 -17.55
CA ARG A 8 7.54 -6.37 -17.01
C ARG A 8 7.40 -7.42 -18.11
N GLU A 9 8.31 -8.41 -18.11
CA GLU A 9 8.26 -9.55 -19.01
C GLU A 9 6.85 -10.16 -19.12
N ALA A 10 6.46 -10.58 -20.31
CA ALA A 10 5.17 -11.25 -20.53
C ALA A 10 4.97 -12.40 -19.52
N GLY A 11 3.77 -12.51 -18.94
CA GLY A 11 3.43 -13.51 -17.93
C GLY A 11 3.98 -13.21 -16.50
N TYR A 12 4.61 -12.04 -16.26
CA TYR A 12 5.07 -11.69 -14.91
C TYR A 12 3.89 -11.56 -13.93
N ALA A 13 2.82 -10.93 -14.35
CA ALA A 13 1.68 -10.62 -13.49
C ALA A 13 0.96 -11.90 -13.00
N GLU A 14 0.79 -12.87 -13.90
CA GLU A 14 0.22 -14.17 -13.60
C GLU A 14 1.13 -14.96 -12.65
N ARG A 15 2.43 -15.02 -12.96
CA ARG A 15 3.43 -15.66 -12.07
C ARG A 15 3.48 -14.98 -10.70
N TYR A 16 3.34 -13.65 -10.63
CA TYR A 16 3.30 -12.91 -9.38
C TYR A 16 2.06 -13.27 -8.56
N ARG A 17 0.87 -13.28 -9.19
CA ARG A 17 -0.39 -13.67 -8.56
C ARG A 17 -0.31 -15.10 -8.01
N ASP A 18 0.16 -16.05 -8.84
CA ASP A 18 0.04 -17.48 -8.57
C ASP A 18 1.17 -18.02 -7.66
N ARG A 19 2.36 -17.42 -7.69
CA ARG A 19 3.53 -17.98 -6.97
C ARG A 19 3.96 -17.17 -5.75
N ARG A 20 3.84 -15.82 -5.80
CA ARG A 20 4.46 -14.98 -4.76
C ARG A 20 3.93 -15.25 -3.35
N PHE A 21 2.67 -15.57 -3.21
CA PHE A 21 2.02 -15.80 -1.90
C PHE A 21 1.62 -17.26 -1.69
N GLN A 22 1.94 -18.16 -2.62
CA GLN A 22 1.60 -19.57 -2.53
C GLN A 22 2.79 -20.46 -2.15
N SER A 23 4.03 -19.95 -2.16
CA SER A 23 5.23 -20.70 -1.85
C SER A 23 6.08 -20.06 -0.76
N GLY A 24 6.88 -20.86 -0.06
CA GLY A 24 7.81 -20.44 0.97
C GLY A 24 7.11 -19.69 2.13
N HIS A 25 7.59 -18.49 2.45
CA HIS A 25 6.99 -17.63 3.47
C HIS A 25 5.80 -16.81 2.97
N GLY A 26 5.43 -16.93 1.70
CA GLY A 26 4.36 -16.19 1.05
C GLY A 26 3.00 -16.34 1.72
N PRO A 27 2.49 -17.58 1.93
CA PRO A 27 1.18 -17.83 2.55
C PRO A 27 1.06 -17.23 3.96
N LEU A 28 2.13 -17.37 4.76
CA LEU A 28 2.13 -16.83 6.12
C LEU A 28 2.13 -15.29 6.12
N THR A 29 2.83 -14.68 5.16
CA THR A 29 2.84 -13.22 5.00
C THR A 29 1.47 -12.73 4.55
N ASP A 30 0.85 -13.39 3.58
CA ASP A 30 -0.50 -13.09 3.11
C ASP A 30 -1.52 -13.15 4.26
N ARG A 31 -1.55 -14.25 5.00
CA ARG A 31 -2.44 -14.43 6.15
C ARG A 31 -2.28 -13.31 7.19
N ARG A 32 -1.04 -12.89 7.47
CA ARG A 32 -0.76 -11.80 8.42
C ARG A 32 -1.19 -10.45 7.90
N GLU A 33 -0.97 -10.15 6.63
CA GLU A 33 -1.40 -8.90 6.00
C GLU A 33 -2.92 -8.79 6.02
N ARG A 34 -3.64 -9.83 5.63
CA ARG A 34 -5.11 -9.89 5.71
C ARG A 34 -5.61 -9.71 7.14
N ALA A 35 -5.02 -10.40 8.11
CA ALA A 35 -5.40 -10.28 9.51
C ALA A 35 -5.16 -8.86 10.06
N ALA A 36 -4.03 -8.23 9.72
CA ALA A 36 -3.73 -6.85 10.10
C ALA A 36 -4.71 -5.86 9.45
N LEU A 37 -5.00 -6.01 8.15
CA LEU A 37 -5.96 -5.18 7.44
C LEU A 37 -7.36 -5.31 8.04
N ARG A 38 -7.88 -6.53 8.23
CA ARG A 38 -9.18 -6.77 8.87
C ARG A 38 -9.26 -6.18 10.27
N SER A 39 -8.17 -6.25 11.06
CA SER A 39 -8.11 -5.64 12.40
C SER A 39 -8.24 -4.12 12.35
N LEU A 40 -7.61 -3.46 11.38
CA LEU A 40 -7.71 -2.01 11.18
C LEU A 40 -9.10 -1.61 10.68
N LEU A 41 -9.65 -2.35 9.71
CA LEU A 41 -10.98 -2.09 9.17
C LEU A 41 -12.06 -2.23 10.23
N ARG A 42 -11.99 -3.23 11.14
CA ARG A 42 -12.92 -3.33 12.28
C ARG A 42 -12.85 -2.16 13.26
N ALA A 43 -11.71 -1.50 13.34
CA ALA A 43 -11.53 -0.32 14.21
C ALA A 43 -11.90 1.00 13.51
N ALA A 44 -12.09 0.98 12.18
CA ALA A 44 -12.44 2.14 11.39
C ALA A 44 -13.96 2.37 11.37
N ARG A 45 -14.36 3.61 11.18
CA ARG A 45 -15.73 3.99 10.83
C ARG A 45 -15.76 4.39 9.37
N TRP A 46 -16.72 3.90 8.62
CA TRP A 46 -16.92 4.28 7.22
C TRP A 46 -18.40 4.44 6.92
N SER A 47 -18.70 5.22 5.89
CA SER A 47 -20.01 5.32 5.27
C SER A 47 -20.12 4.34 4.11
N ASP A 48 -21.33 4.04 3.66
CA ASP A 48 -21.53 3.28 2.44
C ASP A 48 -20.91 3.99 1.23
N GLY A 49 -20.44 3.19 0.29
CA GLY A 49 -19.87 3.69 -0.94
C GLY A 49 -18.68 2.88 -1.47
N PRO A 50 -18.12 3.30 -2.61
CA PRO A 50 -17.01 2.60 -3.24
C PRO A 50 -15.71 2.75 -2.45
N TRP A 51 -14.87 1.71 -2.51
CA TRP A 51 -13.51 1.69 -1.99
C TRP A 51 -12.50 1.71 -3.13
N LEU A 52 -11.32 2.29 -2.87
CA LEU A 52 -10.20 2.28 -3.81
C LEU A 52 -9.09 1.38 -3.28
N ASP A 53 -8.60 0.45 -4.10
CA ASP A 53 -7.36 -0.30 -3.89
C ASP A 53 -6.31 0.22 -4.87
N ALA A 54 -5.33 0.99 -4.39
CA ALA A 54 -4.33 1.70 -5.22
C ALA A 54 -2.95 1.80 -4.54
N PRO A 55 -1.92 1.16 -5.13
CA PRO A 55 -1.97 0.26 -6.28
C PRO A 55 -2.46 -1.12 -5.89
N SER A 56 -3.37 -1.69 -6.68
CA SER A 56 -4.00 -2.98 -6.38
C SER A 56 -3.11 -4.18 -6.73
N GLY A 57 -2.14 -4.00 -7.64
CA GLY A 57 -1.45 -5.12 -8.25
C GLY A 57 -2.44 -6.11 -8.87
N ALA A 58 -2.26 -7.39 -8.59
CA ALA A 58 -3.19 -8.45 -9.02
C ALA A 58 -4.43 -8.60 -8.10
N GLY A 59 -4.83 -7.56 -7.37
CA GLY A 59 -6.10 -7.50 -6.63
C GLY A 59 -6.18 -8.34 -5.36
N ARG A 60 -5.04 -8.80 -4.83
CA ARG A 60 -4.97 -9.78 -3.73
C ARG A 60 -5.72 -9.39 -2.45
N LEU A 61 -5.73 -8.11 -2.10
CA LEU A 61 -6.38 -7.60 -0.89
C LEU A 61 -7.71 -6.89 -1.16
N SER A 62 -8.09 -6.72 -2.43
CA SER A 62 -9.33 -6.01 -2.80
C SER A 62 -10.58 -6.66 -2.19
N ASP A 63 -10.58 -7.98 -1.97
CA ASP A 63 -11.71 -8.71 -1.39
C ASP A 63 -11.84 -8.56 0.13
N GLU A 64 -10.85 -7.94 0.78
CA GLU A 64 -10.89 -7.61 2.19
C GLU A 64 -11.59 -6.27 2.48
N LEU A 65 -11.85 -5.48 1.43
CA LEU A 65 -12.47 -4.16 1.56
C LEU A 65 -13.98 -4.27 1.67
N PRO A 66 -14.62 -3.47 2.55
CA PRO A 66 -16.00 -3.70 2.95
C PRO A 66 -17.08 -3.28 1.93
N GLY A 67 -16.69 -2.59 0.85
CA GLY A 67 -17.64 -2.08 -0.16
C GLY A 67 -17.28 -2.44 -1.59
N PRO A 68 -18.08 -1.98 -2.56
CA PRO A 68 -17.70 -2.05 -3.97
C PRO A 68 -16.32 -1.47 -4.18
N THR A 69 -15.41 -2.24 -4.79
CA THR A 69 -13.98 -1.84 -4.86
C THR A 69 -13.56 -1.57 -6.29
N VAL A 70 -12.99 -0.40 -6.53
CA VAL A 70 -12.28 -0.03 -7.75
C VAL A 70 -10.80 -0.38 -7.56
N ARG A 71 -10.21 -1.09 -8.52
CA ARG A 71 -8.78 -1.42 -8.57
C ARG A 71 -8.05 -0.43 -9.45
N LEU A 72 -7.01 0.22 -8.93
CA LEU A 72 -6.12 1.05 -9.74
C LEU A 72 -4.69 0.53 -9.66
N ASP A 73 -4.05 0.40 -10.81
CA ASP A 73 -2.61 0.13 -10.92
C ASP A 73 -2.08 0.77 -12.21
N ARG A 74 -0.80 1.14 -12.23
CA ARG A 74 -0.15 1.62 -13.45
C ARG A 74 0.22 0.49 -14.41
N ASP A 75 0.30 -0.74 -13.92
CA ASP A 75 0.61 -1.94 -14.68
C ASP A 75 -0.68 -2.61 -15.16
N ALA A 76 -1.00 -2.42 -16.43
CA ALA A 76 -2.17 -3.03 -17.06
C ALA A 76 -2.14 -4.56 -17.02
N GLY A 77 -0.95 -5.18 -17.03
CA GLY A 77 -0.78 -6.63 -16.85
C GLY A 77 -1.25 -7.10 -15.48
N MET A 78 -0.90 -6.35 -14.42
CA MET A 78 -1.39 -6.63 -13.07
C MET A 78 -2.91 -6.53 -12.98
N LEU A 79 -3.51 -5.51 -13.59
CA LEU A 79 -4.96 -5.34 -13.61
C LEU A 79 -5.66 -6.47 -14.39
N ARG A 80 -5.07 -6.95 -15.49
CA ARG A 80 -5.60 -8.14 -16.20
C ARG A 80 -5.54 -9.38 -15.33
N ALA A 81 -4.41 -9.61 -14.66
CA ALA A 81 -4.24 -10.75 -13.76
C ALA A 81 -5.15 -10.68 -12.52
N ALA A 82 -5.61 -9.49 -12.13
CA ALA A 82 -6.57 -9.30 -11.03
C ALA A 82 -7.98 -9.81 -11.34
N GLY A 83 -8.28 -10.15 -12.59
CA GLY A 83 -9.61 -10.62 -13.03
C GLY A 83 -10.62 -9.50 -13.30
N PRO A 84 -11.71 -9.80 -14.03
CA PRO A 84 -12.69 -8.80 -14.47
C PRO A 84 -13.76 -8.44 -13.43
N GLU A 85 -13.83 -9.13 -12.29
CA GLU A 85 -14.94 -9.11 -11.35
C GLU A 85 -15.17 -7.73 -10.69
N ARG A 86 -14.16 -6.85 -10.76
CA ARG A 86 -14.22 -5.50 -10.19
C ARG A 86 -13.80 -4.44 -11.20
N PRO A 87 -14.34 -3.22 -11.13
CA PRO A 87 -13.87 -2.09 -11.96
C PRO A 87 -12.36 -1.89 -11.84
N ARG A 88 -11.70 -1.64 -12.97
CA ARG A 88 -10.24 -1.47 -13.08
C ARG A 88 -9.90 -0.20 -13.81
N VAL A 89 -8.96 0.56 -13.28
CA VAL A 89 -8.46 1.80 -13.87
C VAL A 89 -6.94 1.73 -13.98
N CYS A 90 -6.42 1.87 -15.18
CA CYS A 90 -4.99 2.01 -15.39
C CYS A 90 -4.59 3.46 -15.14
N GLY A 91 -3.75 3.68 -14.12
CA GLY A 91 -3.40 5.04 -13.70
C GLY A 91 -2.30 5.08 -12.65
N SER A 92 -1.82 6.29 -12.39
CA SER A 92 -0.77 6.55 -11.42
C SER A 92 -1.35 7.06 -10.10
N VAL A 93 -0.76 6.62 -8.98
CA VAL A 93 -1.09 7.16 -7.64
C VAL A 93 -0.58 8.58 -7.41
N HIS A 94 0.28 9.10 -8.30
CA HIS A 94 0.74 10.50 -8.26
C HIS A 94 -0.30 11.48 -8.80
N ALA A 95 -1.26 11.00 -9.62
CA ALA A 95 -2.36 11.77 -10.18
C ALA A 95 -3.54 10.81 -10.41
N LEU A 96 -4.39 10.68 -9.41
CA LEU A 96 -5.53 9.77 -9.44
C LEU A 96 -6.65 10.35 -10.31
N PRO A 97 -7.17 9.61 -11.31
CA PRO A 97 -8.19 10.12 -12.23
C PRO A 97 -9.60 10.09 -11.61
N PHE A 98 -9.74 10.59 -10.39
CA PHE A 98 -10.98 10.59 -9.63
C PHE A 98 -11.24 11.96 -9.01
N ALA A 99 -12.51 12.30 -8.83
CA ALA A 99 -12.93 13.51 -8.12
C ALA A 99 -12.60 13.43 -6.62
N ASP A 100 -12.56 14.57 -5.96
CA ASP A 100 -12.33 14.69 -4.53
C ASP A 100 -13.41 13.95 -3.73
N GLY A 101 -12.98 13.20 -2.72
CA GLY A 101 -13.86 12.54 -1.77
C GLY A 101 -14.81 11.48 -2.34
N VAL A 102 -14.57 10.98 -3.56
CA VAL A 102 -15.45 10.00 -4.21
C VAL A 102 -15.47 8.66 -3.48
N PHE A 103 -14.37 8.26 -2.86
CA PHE A 103 -14.26 6.97 -2.19
C PHE A 103 -14.63 7.03 -0.71
N ALA A 104 -15.42 6.04 -0.26
CA ALA A 104 -15.78 5.84 1.13
C ALA A 104 -14.64 5.27 1.98
N GLY A 105 -13.62 4.71 1.36
CA GLY A 105 -12.39 4.23 1.99
C GLY A 105 -11.33 3.86 0.97
N LEU A 106 -10.08 3.72 1.42
CA LEU A 106 -8.93 3.51 0.54
C LEU A 106 -7.90 2.58 1.17
N LEU A 107 -7.35 1.69 0.35
CA LEU A 107 -6.17 0.88 0.67
C LEU A 107 -5.00 1.24 -0.24
N CYS A 108 -3.86 1.61 0.36
CA CYS A 108 -2.59 1.75 -0.36
C CYS A 108 -1.55 0.79 0.25
N HIS A 109 -1.42 -0.39 -0.35
CA HIS A 109 -0.58 -1.44 0.20
C HIS A 109 0.67 -1.72 -0.65
N ARG A 110 1.83 -1.84 0.03
CA ARG A 110 3.13 -2.17 -0.57
C ARG A 110 3.64 -1.20 -1.66
N LEU A 111 3.28 0.07 -1.58
CA LEU A 111 3.78 1.11 -2.46
C LEU A 111 4.91 1.91 -1.81
N LEU A 112 4.66 2.50 -0.64
CA LEU A 112 5.51 3.56 -0.07
C LEU A 112 6.95 3.12 0.25
N GLN A 113 7.18 1.82 0.44
CA GLN A 113 8.54 1.30 0.57
C GLN A 113 9.35 1.35 -0.75
N HIS A 114 8.73 1.62 -1.88
CA HIS A 114 9.39 1.81 -3.17
C HIS A 114 9.67 3.28 -3.49
N ILE A 115 9.17 4.19 -2.67
CA ILE A 115 9.30 5.63 -2.80
C ILE A 115 10.39 6.13 -1.85
N PRO A 116 11.57 6.52 -2.36
CA PRO A 116 12.72 6.79 -1.51
C PRO A 116 12.63 8.11 -0.76
N THR A 117 12.02 9.16 -1.35
CA THR A 117 11.98 10.51 -0.78
C THR A 117 10.73 10.75 0.07
N ALA A 118 10.87 11.52 1.15
CA ALA A 118 9.74 11.90 1.98
C ALA A 118 8.77 12.82 1.24
N VAL A 119 9.30 13.72 0.42
CA VAL A 119 8.48 14.66 -0.38
C VAL A 119 7.52 13.91 -1.28
N GLU A 120 8.03 12.98 -2.08
CA GLU A 120 7.22 12.17 -3.00
C GLU A 120 6.19 11.30 -2.25
N ARG A 121 6.56 10.73 -1.09
CA ARG A 121 5.60 9.98 -0.25
C ARG A 121 4.48 10.88 0.28
N ILE A 122 4.81 12.11 0.71
CA ILE A 122 3.82 13.09 1.18
C ILE A 122 2.88 13.50 0.05
N ASP A 123 3.39 13.71 -1.17
CA ASP A 123 2.56 14.10 -2.32
C ASP A 123 1.60 12.96 -2.72
N ILE A 124 2.08 11.71 -2.74
CA ILE A 124 1.20 10.55 -2.93
C ILE A 124 0.13 10.49 -1.83
N LEU A 125 0.51 10.66 -0.56
CA LEU A 125 -0.43 10.60 0.56
C LEU A 125 -1.48 11.71 0.49
N ARG A 126 -1.13 12.92 0.02
CA ARG A 126 -2.07 14.02 -0.25
C ARG A 126 -3.07 13.65 -1.34
N GLU A 127 -2.59 13.03 -2.40
CA GLU A 127 -3.44 12.60 -3.52
C GLU A 127 -4.41 11.48 -3.10
N LEU A 128 -3.95 10.52 -2.28
CA LEU A 128 -4.82 9.53 -1.66
C LEU A 128 -5.87 10.17 -0.75
N ALA A 129 -5.46 11.17 0.05
CA ALA A 129 -6.36 11.91 0.92
C ALA A 129 -7.39 12.75 0.14
N ARG A 130 -7.01 13.29 -1.02
CA ARG A 130 -7.91 14.08 -1.87
C ARG A 130 -9.11 13.26 -2.34
N VAL A 131 -8.88 12.06 -2.84
CA VAL A 131 -9.96 11.23 -3.43
C VAL A 131 -10.81 10.46 -2.41
N CYS A 132 -10.38 10.42 -1.14
CA CYS A 132 -11.03 9.62 -0.09
C CYS A 132 -11.66 10.51 0.98
N ARG A 133 -12.94 10.26 1.31
CA ARG A 133 -13.65 10.94 2.41
C ARG A 133 -13.68 10.14 3.71
N GLY A 134 -13.32 8.86 3.67
CA GLY A 134 -13.36 7.93 4.81
C GLY A 134 -11.98 7.44 5.23
N PRO A 135 -11.90 6.26 5.85
CA PRO A 135 -10.65 5.70 6.34
C PRO A 135 -9.68 5.35 5.22
N ILE A 136 -8.41 5.62 5.46
CA ILE A 136 -7.31 5.30 4.56
C ILE A 136 -6.36 4.35 5.28
N VAL A 137 -6.12 3.18 4.69
CA VAL A 137 -5.10 2.25 5.19
C VAL A 137 -3.90 2.30 4.27
N VAL A 138 -2.75 2.67 4.82
CA VAL A 138 -1.47 2.70 4.10
C VAL A 138 -0.49 1.72 4.71
N SER A 139 0.50 1.27 3.94
CA SER A 139 1.58 0.45 4.48
C SER A 139 2.96 0.99 4.15
N PHE A 140 3.91 0.80 5.07
CA PHE A 140 5.30 1.19 4.93
C PHE A 140 6.24 0.14 5.53
N PHE A 141 7.54 0.29 5.30
CA PHE A 141 8.58 -0.53 5.96
C PHE A 141 9.17 0.23 7.14
N ASP A 142 8.97 -0.31 8.35
CA ASP A 142 9.48 0.26 9.58
C ASP A 142 10.97 -0.05 9.74
N ALA A 143 11.79 0.99 9.82
CA ALA A 143 13.23 0.89 10.01
C ALA A 143 13.62 0.30 11.38
N HIS A 144 12.73 0.33 12.37
CA HIS A 144 12.96 -0.21 13.71
C HIS A 144 12.54 -1.67 13.82
N SER A 145 12.91 -2.51 12.85
CA SER A 145 12.61 -3.94 12.82
C SER A 145 13.87 -4.78 12.71
N LEU A 146 13.84 -5.98 13.30
CA LEU A 146 14.93 -6.95 13.18
C LEU A 146 15.19 -7.33 11.71
N GLN A 147 14.14 -7.40 10.90
CA GLN A 147 14.26 -7.67 9.46
C GLN A 147 15.05 -6.56 8.76
N HIS A 148 14.83 -5.29 9.13
CA HIS A 148 15.62 -4.16 8.61
C HIS A 148 17.09 -4.26 9.05
N ALA A 149 17.36 -4.48 10.33
CA ALA A 149 18.71 -4.66 10.84
C ALA A 149 19.46 -5.78 10.11
N ARG A 150 18.84 -6.95 9.94
CA ARG A 150 19.41 -8.06 9.15
C ARG A 150 19.65 -7.67 7.68
N ARG A 151 18.79 -6.85 7.09
CA ARG A 151 18.98 -6.35 5.73
C ARG A 151 20.17 -5.42 5.62
N LEU A 152 20.40 -4.55 6.61
CA LEU A 152 21.57 -3.68 6.69
C LEU A 152 22.86 -4.49 6.82
N LEU A 153 22.90 -5.48 7.72
CA LEU A 153 24.04 -6.40 7.88
C LEU A 153 24.38 -7.13 6.57
N ARG A 154 23.37 -7.64 5.86
CA ARG A 154 23.57 -8.29 4.55
C ARG A 154 24.15 -7.33 3.50
N ARG A 155 23.85 -6.03 3.57
CA ARG A 155 24.43 -5.02 2.70
C ARG A 155 25.91 -4.77 3.03
N ALA A 156 26.26 -4.71 4.31
CA ALA A 156 27.62 -4.54 4.77
C ALA A 156 28.57 -5.67 4.28
N VAL A 157 28.03 -6.89 4.10
CA VAL A 157 28.77 -8.04 3.54
C VAL A 157 28.58 -8.22 2.01
N GLY A 158 28.30 -7.14 1.28
CA GLY A 158 28.35 -7.11 -0.20
C GLY A 158 27.14 -7.72 -0.92
N LYS A 159 26.03 -8.08 -0.23
CA LYS A 159 24.84 -8.60 -0.90
C LYS A 159 24.02 -7.51 -1.58
N LYS A 160 23.42 -7.82 -2.76
CA LYS A 160 22.64 -6.90 -3.60
C LYS A 160 21.67 -6.02 -2.79
N ARG A 161 21.70 -4.72 -3.07
CA ARG A 161 20.75 -3.74 -2.51
C ARG A 161 19.32 -4.09 -2.95
N SER A 162 18.40 -4.29 -1.99
CA SER A 162 16.97 -4.20 -2.32
C SER A 162 16.62 -2.72 -2.46
N GLY A 163 16.02 -2.30 -3.56
CA GLY A 163 15.60 -0.90 -3.79
C GLY A 163 14.48 -0.40 -2.86
N ARG A 164 14.29 -1.03 -1.70
CA ARG A 164 13.20 -0.71 -0.76
C ARG A 164 13.70 0.23 0.32
N ALA A 165 12.98 1.35 0.49
CA ALA A 165 13.19 2.29 1.58
C ALA A 165 12.48 1.79 2.85
N ALA A 166 13.14 1.93 3.99
CA ALA A 166 12.51 1.80 5.29
C ALA A 166 12.58 3.15 5.99
N VAL A 167 11.51 3.51 6.68
CA VAL A 167 11.35 4.80 7.35
C VAL A 167 11.09 4.54 8.82
N GLY A 168 11.69 5.34 9.71
CA GLY A 168 11.39 5.26 11.13
C GLY A 168 9.92 5.59 11.40
N ARG A 169 9.26 4.84 12.26
CA ARG A 169 7.83 4.99 12.55
C ARG A 169 7.45 6.44 12.86
N GLY A 170 8.19 7.11 13.72
CA GLY A 170 7.92 8.51 14.08
C GLY A 170 8.04 9.46 12.88
N ALA A 171 9.01 9.24 11.99
CA ALA A 171 9.15 10.02 10.76
C ALA A 171 7.95 9.79 9.82
N PHE A 172 7.56 8.54 9.61
CA PHE A 172 6.42 8.22 8.76
C PHE A 172 5.09 8.80 9.30
N LEU A 173 4.87 8.78 10.61
CA LEU A 173 3.69 9.42 11.22
C LEU A 173 3.71 10.96 11.05
N ARG A 174 4.88 11.60 11.00
CA ARG A 174 4.99 13.03 10.65
C ARG A 174 4.67 13.27 9.16
N GLU A 175 5.12 12.39 8.26
CA GLU A 175 4.77 12.46 6.83
C GLU A 175 3.24 12.37 6.62
N LEU A 176 2.56 11.47 7.34
CA LEU A 176 1.09 11.37 7.30
C LEU A 176 0.43 12.69 7.70
N ARG A 177 0.87 13.29 8.82
CA ARG A 177 0.32 14.59 9.27
C ARG A 177 0.60 15.72 8.28
N ALA A 178 1.79 15.76 7.69
CA ALA A 178 2.16 16.73 6.65
C ALA A 178 1.31 16.58 5.37
N ALA A 179 0.76 15.39 5.14
CA ALA A 179 -0.19 15.11 4.06
C ALA A 179 -1.66 15.37 4.45
N GLY A 180 -1.95 15.94 5.62
CA GLY A 180 -3.31 16.18 6.09
C GLY A 180 -4.02 14.91 6.61
N LEU A 181 -3.27 13.90 7.03
CA LEU A 181 -3.80 12.64 7.54
C LEU A 181 -3.53 12.48 9.04
N ARG A 182 -4.55 12.13 9.80
CA ARG A 182 -4.44 11.76 11.22
C ARG A 182 -4.29 10.25 11.37
N PRO A 183 -3.16 9.74 11.88
CA PRO A 183 -3.02 8.33 12.21
C PRO A 183 -3.94 7.95 13.37
N LEU A 184 -4.71 6.87 13.23
CA LEU A 184 -5.63 6.34 14.23
C LEU A 184 -5.10 5.06 14.88
N ALA A 185 -4.56 4.16 14.08
CA ALA A 185 -4.05 2.88 14.56
C ALA A 185 -2.87 2.38 13.72
N VAL A 186 -1.96 1.65 14.36
CA VAL A 186 -0.78 1.06 13.72
C VAL A 186 -0.74 -0.43 13.99
N ARG A 187 -0.53 -1.24 12.95
CA ARG A 187 -0.40 -2.70 13.04
C ARG A 187 0.84 -3.19 12.29
N ALA A 188 1.87 -3.58 13.03
CA ALA A 188 3.00 -4.32 12.47
C ALA A 188 2.59 -5.77 12.26
N LEU A 189 3.02 -6.41 11.16
CA LEU A 189 2.74 -7.83 10.89
C LEU A 189 3.34 -8.75 11.95
N ARG A 190 4.52 -8.40 12.45
CA ARG A 190 5.15 -8.96 13.65
C ARG A 190 5.91 -7.84 14.35
N ARG A 191 5.43 -7.48 15.53
CA ARG A 191 6.05 -6.41 16.33
C ARG A 191 7.56 -6.66 16.49
N PHE A 192 8.38 -5.64 16.24
CA PHE A 192 9.84 -5.65 16.27
C PHE A 192 10.56 -6.59 15.28
N ILE A 193 9.85 -7.47 14.59
CA ILE A 193 10.46 -8.48 13.71
C ILE A 193 10.29 -8.11 12.24
N ALA A 194 9.03 -7.91 11.79
CA ALA A 194 8.74 -7.63 10.38
C ALA A 194 8.81 -6.12 10.06
N GLU A 195 9.36 -5.78 8.90
CA GLU A 195 9.38 -4.41 8.40
C GLU A 195 7.98 -3.90 8.04
N GLN A 196 7.14 -4.78 7.49
CA GLN A 196 5.82 -4.38 7.00
C GLN A 196 4.92 -3.96 8.15
N THR A 197 4.46 -2.72 8.07
CA THR A 197 3.56 -2.09 9.06
C THR A 197 2.44 -1.39 8.30
N LEU A 198 1.20 -1.56 8.77
CA LEU A 198 0.01 -0.90 8.26
C LEU A 198 -0.42 0.20 9.23
N VAL A 199 -0.91 1.30 8.68
CA VAL A 199 -1.45 2.44 9.45
C VAL A 199 -2.84 2.75 8.93
N LEU A 200 -3.80 2.82 9.83
CA LEU A 200 -5.12 3.38 9.60
C LEU A 200 -5.05 4.88 9.84
N CYS A 201 -5.55 5.64 8.90
CA CYS A 201 -5.61 7.09 8.97
C CYS A 201 -7.01 7.58 8.61
N GLU A 202 -7.32 8.82 8.99
CA GLU A 202 -8.43 9.58 8.45
C GLU A 202 -7.94 10.95 7.99
N ARG A 203 -8.68 11.59 7.11
CA ARG A 203 -8.41 12.95 6.65
C ARG A 203 -8.64 13.93 7.81
N LEU A 204 -7.73 14.87 8.00
CA LEU A 204 -7.97 16.01 8.88
C LEU A 204 -9.07 16.90 8.28
N PRO A 205 -9.95 17.48 9.12
CA PRO A 205 -10.86 18.52 8.64
C PRO A 205 -10.06 19.61 7.91
N VAL A 206 -10.60 20.10 6.82
CA VAL A 206 -10.09 21.32 6.17
C VAL A 206 -10.78 22.46 6.90
N ASP A 207 -10.00 23.28 7.59
CA ASP A 207 -10.46 24.51 8.23
C ASP A 207 -10.94 25.52 7.19
#